data_6cb0ab41b046134f76ba09ea91ec733a
#
_entry.id   6cb0ab41b046134f76ba09ea91ec733a
#
_cell.length_a   1.000
_cell.length_b   1.000
_cell.length_c   1.000
_cell.angle_alpha   90.00
_cell.angle_beta   90.00
_cell.angle_gamma   90.00
#
_symmetry.space_group_name_H-M   'P 1'
#
loop_
_entity.id
_entity.type
_entity.pdbx_description
1 polymer ?
#
loop_
_entity_poly.entity_id
_entity_poly.type
_entity_poly.pdbx_seq_one_letter_code
_entity_poly.pdbx_strand_id
1 'polypeptide(L)'
;RSLVGSEMCIRDRFCRQLGTLLGAGVPLVRALNLMQAEETIKPKQKAIYENMIRSVRRGNSFADTMKDQGDAFPELLINMFRAAQESGRMDQTALRMAEHYQKEYRLSAKIKSATLYPKILCGVIVVVVMILFCYIMPKFMDVFANLELPAVTVALMAASGFMKRNWLWVSVSYTHLTL
;
A
#
# COMPACT_ATOMS: atom_id res chain seq x y z
N ARG A 1 -3.07 1.44 -5.51
CA ARG A 1 -2.03 1.75 -4.49
C ARG A 1 -2.46 2.79 -3.44
N SER A 2 -3.42 3.66 -3.73
CA SER A 2 -4.04 4.55 -2.72
C SER A 2 -5.00 3.81 -1.78
N LEU A 3 -5.53 2.67 -2.18
CA LEU A 3 -6.50 1.86 -1.42
C LEU A 3 -5.88 1.30 -0.12
N VAL A 4 -4.64 0.83 -0.14
CA VAL A 4 -3.95 0.27 1.04
C VAL A 4 -3.80 1.30 2.16
N GLY A 5 -3.47 2.55 1.82
CA GLY A 5 -3.37 3.64 2.81
C GLY A 5 -4.72 4.02 3.41
N SER A 6 -5.79 3.98 2.63
CA SER A 6 -7.15 4.28 3.11
C SER A 6 -7.71 3.16 3.99
N GLU A 7 -7.43 1.91 3.67
CA GLU A 7 -7.88 0.76 4.48
C GLU A 7 -7.15 0.68 5.82
N MET A 8 -5.84 0.94 5.85
CA MET A 8 -5.07 1.02 7.09
C MET A 8 -5.59 2.13 8.03
N CYS A 9 -5.90 3.30 7.48
CA CYS A 9 -6.46 4.42 8.22
C CYS A 9 -7.86 4.08 8.80
N ILE A 10 -8.66 3.30 8.06
CA ILE A 10 -9.97 2.83 8.50
C ILE A 10 -9.83 1.86 9.68
N ARG A 11 -8.89 0.93 9.61
CA ARG A 11 -8.61 -0.05 10.67
C ARG A 11 -8.08 0.61 11.94
N ASP A 12 -7.15 1.58 11.81
CA ASP A 12 -6.68 2.39 12.93
C ASP A 12 -7.84 3.12 13.61
N ARG A 13 -8.68 3.81 12.82
CA ARG A 13 -9.83 4.55 13.33
C ARG A 13 -10.83 3.65 14.04
N PHE A 14 -11.13 2.48 13.44
CA PHE A 14 -12.01 1.47 14.05
C PHE A 14 -11.47 1.04 15.42
N CYS A 15 -10.21 0.60 15.48
CA CYS A 15 -9.60 0.12 16.71
C CYS A 15 -9.52 1.22 17.78
N ARG A 16 -9.18 2.43 17.40
CA ARG A 16 -9.08 3.58 18.31
C ARG A 16 -10.42 3.97 18.91
N GLN A 17 -11.44 4.12 18.06
CA GLN A 17 -12.79 4.44 18.52
C GLN A 17 -13.37 3.35 19.41
N LEU A 18 -13.25 2.09 18.98
CA LEU A 18 -13.72 0.96 19.76
C LEU A 18 -13.01 0.89 21.12
N GLY A 19 -11.67 0.98 21.14
CA GLY A 19 -10.89 0.94 22.36
C GLY A 19 -11.21 2.08 23.34
N THR A 20 -11.41 3.30 22.80
CA THR A 20 -11.79 4.45 23.64
C THR A 20 -13.19 4.28 24.24
N LEU A 21 -14.16 3.81 23.47
CA LEU A 21 -15.52 3.58 23.96
C LEU A 21 -15.60 2.46 24.98
N LEU A 22 -14.92 1.32 24.72
CA LEU A 22 -14.84 0.21 25.65
C LEU A 22 -14.10 0.58 26.94
N GLY A 23 -12.99 1.33 26.83
CA GLY A 23 -12.23 1.83 27.98
C GLY A 23 -13.03 2.83 28.84
N ALA A 24 -13.97 3.55 28.23
CA ALA A 24 -14.95 4.38 28.94
C ALA A 24 -16.12 3.58 29.57
N GLY A 25 -16.09 2.24 29.50
CA GLY A 25 -17.13 1.38 30.03
C GLY A 25 -18.38 1.26 29.17
N VAL A 26 -18.34 1.73 27.91
CA VAL A 26 -19.47 1.61 26.98
C VAL A 26 -19.60 0.16 26.53
N PRO A 27 -20.77 -0.49 26.66
CA PRO A 27 -20.97 -1.86 26.19
C PRO A 27 -20.70 -1.99 24.68
N LEU A 28 -20.15 -3.14 24.24
CA LEU A 28 -19.72 -3.40 22.87
C LEU A 28 -20.79 -3.05 21.82
N VAL A 29 -22.01 -3.51 21.99
CA VAL A 29 -23.13 -3.24 21.06
C VAL A 29 -23.41 -1.74 20.96
N ARG A 30 -23.36 -1.03 22.08
CA ARG A 30 -23.59 0.42 22.10
C ARG A 30 -22.41 1.16 21.46
N ALA A 31 -21.19 0.72 21.67
CA ALA A 31 -20.00 1.26 21.00
C ALA A 31 -20.11 1.14 19.48
N LEU A 32 -20.48 -0.04 18.97
CA LEU A 32 -20.70 -0.25 17.53
C LEU A 32 -21.84 0.61 16.97
N ASN A 33 -22.93 0.81 17.70
CA ASN A 33 -24.01 1.70 17.27
C ASN A 33 -23.55 3.16 17.18
N LEU A 34 -22.75 3.64 18.16
CA LEU A 34 -22.19 4.99 18.13
C LEU A 34 -21.26 5.18 16.94
N MET A 35 -20.41 4.18 16.68
CA MET A 35 -19.52 4.19 15.51
C MET A 35 -20.28 4.17 14.19
N GLN A 36 -21.41 3.45 14.11
CA GLN A 36 -22.27 3.41 12.93
C GLN A 36 -22.99 4.74 12.67
N ALA A 37 -23.34 5.48 13.71
CA ALA A 37 -24.06 6.75 13.62
C ALA A 37 -23.19 7.94 13.16
N GLU A 38 -21.89 7.75 13.03
CA GLU A 38 -20.96 8.80 12.58
C GLU A 38 -21.22 9.17 11.11
N GLU A 39 -21.42 10.46 10.84
CA GLU A 39 -21.80 10.95 9.50
C GLU A 39 -20.71 10.75 8.43
N THR A 40 -19.43 10.67 8.83
CA THR A 40 -18.28 10.52 7.94
C THR A 40 -18.05 9.09 7.43
N ILE A 41 -18.89 8.14 7.80
CA ILE A 41 -18.73 6.71 7.47
C ILE A 41 -19.27 6.41 6.07
N LYS A 42 -18.45 5.69 5.29
CA LYS A 42 -18.84 5.21 3.97
C LYS A 42 -20.00 4.18 4.06
N PRO A 43 -20.92 4.13 3.07
CA PRO A 43 -22.06 3.20 3.10
C PRO A 43 -21.64 1.74 3.31
N LYS A 44 -20.53 1.31 2.72
CA LYS A 44 -19.97 -0.05 2.89
C LYS A 44 -19.60 -0.34 4.35
N GLN A 45 -19.01 0.62 5.05
CA GLN A 45 -18.64 0.46 6.46
C GLN A 45 -19.86 0.44 7.37
N LYS A 46 -20.87 1.26 7.05
CA LYS A 46 -22.13 1.27 7.77
C LYS A 46 -22.80 -0.09 7.73
N ALA A 47 -22.84 -0.74 6.56
CA ALA A 47 -23.36 -2.10 6.40
C ALA A 47 -22.57 -3.14 7.22
N ILE A 48 -21.24 -3.02 7.27
CA ILE A 48 -20.39 -3.89 8.11
C ILE A 48 -20.78 -3.75 9.58
N TYR A 49 -20.87 -2.53 10.11
CA TYR A 49 -21.24 -2.31 11.51
C TYR A 49 -22.65 -2.83 11.82
N GLU A 50 -23.60 -2.63 10.92
CA GLU A 50 -24.96 -3.15 11.06
C GLU A 50 -24.99 -4.68 11.15
N ASN A 51 -24.25 -5.37 10.28
CA ASN A 51 -24.12 -6.80 10.33
C ASN A 51 -23.46 -7.27 11.63
N MET A 52 -22.41 -6.59 12.07
CA MET A 52 -21.71 -6.89 13.33
C MET A 52 -22.64 -6.72 14.54
N ILE A 53 -23.38 -5.62 14.61
CA ILE A 53 -24.35 -5.36 15.68
C ILE A 53 -25.40 -6.47 15.74
N ARG A 54 -25.93 -6.87 14.58
CA ARG A 54 -26.93 -7.93 14.47
C ARG A 54 -26.39 -9.28 14.92
N SER A 55 -25.15 -9.61 14.55
CA SER A 55 -24.49 -10.87 14.90
C SER A 55 -24.18 -10.95 16.40
N VAL A 56 -23.59 -9.90 16.97
CA VAL A 56 -23.30 -9.84 18.42
C VAL A 56 -24.58 -9.90 19.26
N ARG A 57 -25.68 -9.26 18.84
CA ARG A 57 -26.98 -9.34 19.52
C ARG A 57 -27.57 -10.75 19.51
N ARG A 58 -27.20 -11.59 18.55
CA ARG A 58 -27.57 -13.01 18.49
C ARG A 58 -26.72 -13.89 19.38
N GLY A 59 -25.75 -13.33 20.08
CA GLY A 59 -24.86 -14.05 20.98
C GLY A 59 -23.59 -14.60 20.33
N ASN A 60 -23.32 -14.28 19.05
CA ASN A 60 -22.07 -14.68 18.39
C ASN A 60 -20.88 -13.95 19.01
N SER A 61 -19.72 -14.62 19.03
CA SER A 61 -18.49 -13.98 19.48
C SER A 61 -18.12 -12.79 18.60
N PHE A 62 -17.50 -11.78 19.19
CA PHE A 62 -17.08 -10.59 18.43
C PHE A 62 -16.07 -10.94 17.35
N ALA A 63 -15.12 -11.85 17.67
CA ALA A 63 -14.12 -12.31 16.72
C ALA A 63 -14.72 -13.05 15.52
N ASP A 64 -15.73 -13.92 15.75
CA ASP A 64 -16.41 -14.63 14.68
C ASP A 64 -17.25 -13.68 13.84
N THR A 65 -17.89 -12.71 14.49
CA THR A 65 -18.61 -11.62 13.82
C THR A 65 -17.71 -10.79 12.90
N MET A 66 -16.47 -10.52 13.31
CA MET A 66 -15.46 -9.85 12.46
C MET A 66 -15.06 -10.72 11.27
N LYS A 67 -14.88 -12.03 11.50
CA LYS A 67 -14.50 -13.00 10.46
C LYS A 67 -15.58 -13.09 9.36
N ASP A 68 -16.84 -13.05 9.73
CA ASP A 68 -17.98 -13.08 8.81
C ASP A 68 -18.04 -11.87 7.86
N GLN A 69 -17.29 -10.78 8.16
CA GLN A 69 -17.21 -9.62 7.27
C GLN A 69 -16.16 -9.79 6.13
N GLY A 70 -15.58 -10.98 5.97
CA GLY A 70 -14.61 -11.29 4.92
C GLY A 70 -13.32 -10.46 5.05
N ASP A 71 -12.87 -9.89 3.93
CA ASP A 71 -11.59 -9.16 3.85
C ASP A 71 -11.57 -7.80 4.59
N ALA A 72 -12.68 -7.43 5.25
CA ALA A 72 -12.74 -6.14 5.96
C ALA A 72 -11.75 -6.07 7.14
N PHE A 73 -11.53 -7.19 7.81
CA PHE A 73 -10.63 -7.30 8.95
C PHE A 73 -9.53 -8.34 8.70
N PRO A 74 -8.24 -8.00 8.92
CA PRO A 74 -7.14 -8.94 8.81
C PRO A 74 -7.23 -10.04 9.87
N GLU A 75 -6.71 -11.22 9.53
CA GLU A 75 -6.70 -12.39 10.41
C GLU A 75 -6.01 -12.10 11.77
N LEU A 76 -4.92 -11.32 11.73
CA LEU A 76 -4.23 -10.87 12.93
C LEU A 76 -5.18 -10.15 13.88
N LEU A 77 -5.98 -9.21 13.37
CA LEU A 77 -6.90 -8.42 14.17
C LEU A 77 -8.00 -9.29 14.78
N ILE A 78 -8.55 -10.23 14.00
CA ILE A 78 -9.58 -11.18 14.45
C ILE A 78 -9.04 -12.05 15.60
N ASN A 79 -7.84 -12.60 15.44
CA ASN A 79 -7.23 -13.46 16.45
C ASN A 79 -6.88 -12.69 17.74
N MET A 80 -6.43 -11.44 17.60
CA MET A 80 -6.17 -10.58 18.76
C MET A 80 -7.46 -10.25 19.54
N PHE A 81 -8.56 -9.98 18.85
CA PHE A 81 -9.85 -9.76 19.51
C PHE A 81 -10.44 -11.04 20.10
N ARG A 82 -10.18 -12.21 19.52
CA ARG A 82 -10.56 -13.50 20.10
C ARG A 82 -9.92 -13.70 21.47
N ALA A 83 -8.59 -13.57 21.55
CA ALA A 83 -7.87 -13.66 22.81
C ALA A 83 -8.27 -12.55 23.80
N ALA A 84 -8.56 -11.35 23.30
CA ALA A 84 -8.99 -10.24 24.14
C ALA A 84 -10.40 -10.45 24.72
N GLN A 85 -11.29 -11.09 23.99
CA GLN A 85 -12.63 -11.42 24.46
C GLN A 85 -12.58 -12.47 25.59
N GLU A 86 -11.72 -13.49 25.46
CA GLU A 86 -11.50 -14.52 26.49
C GLU A 86 -10.88 -13.93 27.78
N SER A 87 -9.97 -12.96 27.62
CA SER A 87 -9.29 -12.33 28.77
C SER A 87 -10.03 -11.12 29.34
N GLY A 88 -11.13 -10.67 28.72
CA GLY A 88 -11.88 -9.48 29.12
C GLY A 88 -11.16 -8.14 28.89
N ARG A 89 -10.10 -8.11 28.04
CA ARG A 89 -9.25 -6.93 27.78
C ARG A 89 -9.41 -6.37 26.37
N MET A 90 -10.65 -6.31 25.89
CA MET A 90 -10.93 -5.85 24.53
C MET A 90 -10.55 -4.38 24.32
N ASP A 91 -10.73 -3.53 25.31
CA ASP A 91 -10.37 -2.12 25.32
C ASP A 91 -8.87 -1.90 25.08
N GLN A 92 -8.04 -2.58 25.89
CA GLN A 92 -6.58 -2.48 25.78
C GLN A 92 -6.06 -3.04 24.45
N THR A 93 -6.62 -4.17 24.03
CA THR A 93 -6.24 -4.78 22.75
C THR A 93 -6.61 -3.88 21.57
N ALA A 94 -7.78 -3.27 21.58
CA ALA A 94 -8.20 -2.34 20.55
C ALA A 94 -7.23 -1.15 20.45
N LEU A 95 -6.85 -0.54 21.57
CA LEU A 95 -5.89 0.58 21.60
C LEU A 95 -4.50 0.16 21.11
N ARG A 96 -4.00 -1.01 21.54
CA ARG A 96 -2.71 -1.55 21.04
C ARG A 96 -2.71 -1.80 19.54
N MET A 97 -3.81 -2.32 19.02
CA MET A 97 -3.96 -2.54 17.56
C MET A 97 -4.05 -1.22 16.80
N ALA A 98 -4.69 -0.19 17.36
CA ALA A 98 -4.67 1.16 16.79
C ALA A 98 -3.24 1.72 16.71
N GLU A 99 -2.45 1.60 17.77
CA GLU A 99 -1.05 2.01 17.76
C GLU A 99 -0.21 1.24 16.74
N HIS A 100 -0.45 -0.06 16.61
CA HIS A 100 0.22 -0.91 15.63
C HIS A 100 -0.05 -0.43 14.20
N TYR A 101 -1.31 -0.22 13.80
CA TYR A 101 -1.68 0.27 12.49
C TYR A 101 -1.19 1.69 12.24
N GLN A 102 -1.16 2.55 13.26
CA GLN A 102 -0.60 3.89 13.15
C GLN A 102 0.91 3.86 12.87
N LYS A 103 1.66 2.98 13.55
CA LYS A 103 3.11 2.81 13.30
C LYS A 103 3.35 2.29 11.88
N GLU A 104 2.60 1.30 11.45
CA GLU A 104 2.68 0.70 10.12
C GLU A 104 2.39 1.75 9.03
N TYR A 105 1.37 2.59 9.22
CA TYR A 105 1.06 3.69 8.32
C TYR A 105 2.20 4.72 8.23
N ARG A 106 2.76 5.12 9.37
CA ARG A 106 3.89 6.07 9.42
C ARG A 106 5.14 5.50 8.73
N LEU A 107 5.44 4.22 8.93
CA LEU A 107 6.54 3.54 8.25
C LEU A 107 6.33 3.49 6.74
N SER A 108 5.14 3.10 6.30
CA SER A 108 4.79 3.06 4.88
C SER A 108 4.88 4.44 4.22
N ALA A 109 4.47 5.49 4.91
CA ALA A 109 4.59 6.87 4.42
C ALA A 109 6.05 7.31 4.28
N LYS A 110 6.91 6.99 5.28
CA LYS A 110 8.34 7.28 5.23
C LYS A 110 9.05 6.55 4.10
N ILE A 111 8.76 5.26 3.90
CA ILE A 111 9.32 4.46 2.81
C ILE A 111 8.92 5.05 1.45
N LYS A 112 7.67 5.45 1.27
CA LYS A 112 7.20 6.07 0.03
C LYS A 112 7.95 7.36 -0.29
N SER A 113 8.15 8.23 0.69
CA SER A 113 8.89 9.49 0.49
C SER A 113 10.38 9.25 0.24
N ALA A 114 11.00 8.29 0.92
CA ALA A 114 12.40 7.94 0.72
C ALA A 114 12.66 7.32 -0.66
N THR A 115 11.69 6.61 -1.24
CA THR A 115 11.84 5.95 -2.55
C THR A 115 11.66 6.92 -3.73
N LEU A 116 11.14 8.12 -3.50
CA LEU A 116 10.93 9.11 -4.57
C LEU A 116 12.26 9.60 -5.16
N TYR A 117 13.25 9.89 -4.32
CA TYR A 117 14.56 10.36 -4.75
C TYR A 117 15.30 9.35 -5.66
N PRO A 118 15.48 8.07 -5.29
CA PRO A 118 16.07 7.07 -6.17
C PRO A 118 15.35 6.91 -7.51
N LYS A 119 14.01 7.01 -7.52
CA LYS A 119 13.23 6.90 -8.76
C LYS A 119 13.50 8.07 -9.72
N ILE A 120 13.56 9.29 -9.21
CA ILE A 120 13.89 10.48 -10.01
C ILE A 120 15.32 10.35 -10.54
N LEU A 121 16.27 9.95 -9.70
CA LEU A 121 17.67 9.78 -10.09
C LEU A 121 17.83 8.72 -11.19
N CYS A 122 17.21 7.56 -11.05
CA CYS A 122 17.20 6.53 -12.11
C CYS A 122 16.59 7.05 -13.41
N GLY A 123 15.51 7.83 -13.34
CA GLY A 123 14.90 8.46 -14.50
C GLY A 123 15.87 9.38 -15.25
N VAL A 124 16.55 10.24 -14.52
CA VAL A 124 17.57 11.16 -15.11
C VAL A 124 18.69 10.38 -15.76
N ILE A 125 19.23 9.34 -15.10
CA ILE A 125 20.31 8.50 -15.65
C ILE A 125 19.87 7.84 -16.96
N VAL A 126 18.65 7.28 -17.02
CA VAL A 126 18.11 6.66 -18.23
C VAL A 126 18.01 7.67 -19.36
N VAL A 127 17.53 8.89 -19.09
CA VAL A 127 17.41 9.97 -20.09
C VAL A 127 18.79 10.37 -20.61
N VAL A 128 19.78 10.55 -19.74
CA VAL A 128 21.15 10.90 -20.14
C VAL A 128 21.76 9.81 -21.02
N VAL A 129 21.62 8.54 -20.61
CA VAL A 129 22.11 7.39 -21.39
C VAL A 129 21.43 7.34 -22.77
N MET A 130 20.12 7.58 -22.84
CA MET A 130 19.39 7.64 -24.11
C MET A 130 19.93 8.76 -25.04
N ILE A 131 20.19 9.94 -24.50
CA ILE A 131 20.75 11.06 -25.28
C ILE A 131 22.15 10.69 -25.80
N LEU A 132 23.02 10.11 -24.98
CA LEU A 132 24.35 9.65 -25.36
C LEU A 132 24.28 8.65 -26.52
N PHE A 133 23.43 7.63 -26.41
CA PHE A 133 23.34 6.59 -27.43
C PHE A 133 22.62 7.05 -28.72
N CYS A 134 21.58 7.88 -28.61
CA CYS A 134 20.78 8.28 -29.77
C CYS A 134 21.37 9.47 -30.51
N TYR A 135 22.10 10.35 -29.85
CA TYR A 135 22.58 11.61 -30.43
C TYR A 135 24.10 11.65 -30.58
N ILE A 136 24.85 11.27 -29.57
CA ILE A 136 26.31 11.40 -29.56
C ILE A 136 26.97 10.26 -30.33
N MET A 137 26.54 9.01 -30.08
CA MET A 137 27.10 7.82 -30.75
C MET A 137 27.06 7.90 -32.29
N PRO A 138 25.94 8.30 -32.96
CA PRO A 138 25.92 8.38 -34.41
C PRO A 138 26.94 9.39 -34.99
N LYS A 139 27.22 10.49 -34.28
CA LYS A 139 28.19 11.49 -34.70
C LYS A 139 29.64 10.98 -34.67
N PHE A 140 29.94 10.10 -33.76
CA PHE A 140 31.26 9.45 -33.68
C PHE A 140 31.45 8.39 -34.76
N MET A 141 30.37 7.77 -35.26
CA MET A 141 30.45 6.75 -36.30
C MET A 141 31.01 7.30 -37.63
N ASP A 142 30.70 8.54 -37.96
CA ASP A 142 31.22 9.19 -39.19
C ASP A 142 32.74 9.40 -39.09
N VAL A 143 33.30 9.54 -37.90
CA VAL A 143 34.73 9.71 -37.63
C VAL A 143 35.47 8.37 -37.63
N PHE A 144 34.84 7.28 -37.23
CA PHE A 144 35.40 5.94 -37.11
C PHE A 144 35.09 5.00 -38.27
N ALA A 145 34.45 5.48 -39.32
CA ALA A 145 34.01 4.67 -40.47
C ALA A 145 35.17 3.92 -41.18
N ASN A 146 36.43 4.35 -40.96
CA ASN A 146 37.64 3.78 -41.59
C ASN A 146 38.51 2.96 -40.62
N LEU A 147 38.06 2.67 -39.40
CA LEU A 147 38.82 1.91 -38.36
C LEU A 147 38.08 0.60 -38.04
N GLU A 148 38.85 -0.49 -37.88
CA GLU A 148 38.32 -1.77 -37.38
C GLU A 148 37.76 -1.57 -35.95
N LEU A 149 36.44 -1.67 -35.84
CA LEU A 149 35.73 -1.44 -34.57
C LEU A 149 35.89 -2.65 -33.65
N PRO A 150 36.25 -2.47 -32.38
CA PRO A 150 36.27 -3.54 -31.37
C PRO A 150 34.89 -4.17 -31.23
N ALA A 151 34.85 -5.49 -30.99
CA ALA A 151 33.59 -6.25 -30.84
C ALA A 151 32.59 -5.65 -29.83
N VAL A 152 33.12 -5.01 -28.77
CA VAL A 152 32.31 -4.29 -27.76
C VAL A 152 31.55 -3.12 -28.40
N THR A 153 32.14 -2.38 -29.31
CA THR A 153 31.50 -1.24 -30.00
C THR A 153 30.40 -1.73 -30.93
N VAL A 154 30.60 -2.83 -31.63
CA VAL A 154 29.61 -3.46 -32.49
C VAL A 154 28.40 -3.95 -31.66
N ALA A 155 28.63 -4.58 -30.52
CA ALA A 155 27.58 -4.99 -29.59
C ALA A 155 26.78 -3.78 -29.03
N LEU A 156 27.48 -2.69 -28.73
CA LEU A 156 26.86 -1.44 -28.26
C LEU A 156 25.98 -0.81 -29.35
N MET A 157 26.42 -0.88 -30.61
CA MET A 157 25.66 -0.39 -31.77
C MET A 157 24.39 -1.22 -32.01
N ALA A 158 24.47 -2.54 -31.89
CA ALA A 158 23.33 -3.43 -31.99
C ALA A 158 22.30 -3.12 -30.90
N ALA A 159 22.76 -2.88 -29.65
CA ALA A 159 21.91 -2.48 -28.54
C ALA A 159 21.25 -1.12 -28.78
N SER A 160 21.95 -0.13 -29.33
CA SER A 160 21.37 1.19 -29.64
C SER A 160 20.32 1.12 -30.75
N GLY A 161 20.56 0.29 -31.78
CA GLY A 161 19.61 0.02 -32.86
C GLY A 161 18.35 -0.67 -32.37
N PHE A 162 18.49 -1.64 -31.47
CA PHE A 162 17.36 -2.31 -30.81
C PHE A 162 16.55 -1.34 -29.95
N MET A 163 17.23 -0.43 -29.21
CA MET A 163 16.59 0.57 -28.35
C MET A 163 15.83 1.61 -29.19
N LYS A 164 16.38 2.08 -30.34
CA LYS A 164 15.67 2.96 -31.26
C LYS A 164 14.43 2.32 -31.86
N ARG A 165 14.48 1.03 -32.19
CA ARG A 165 13.34 0.31 -32.78
C ARG A 165 12.24 0.00 -31.76
N ASN A 166 12.62 -0.20 -30.52
CA ASN A 166 11.71 -0.63 -29.44
C ASN A 166 11.55 0.43 -28.33
N TRP A 167 11.76 1.71 -28.63
CA TRP A 167 11.72 2.79 -27.63
C TRP A 167 10.39 2.85 -26.87
N LEU A 168 9.27 2.51 -27.54
CA LEU A 168 7.96 2.42 -26.92
C LEU A 168 7.89 1.34 -25.83
N TRP A 169 8.50 0.17 -26.08
CA TRP A 169 8.55 -0.92 -25.11
C TRP A 169 9.42 -0.59 -23.91
N VAL A 170 10.53 0.10 -24.12
CA VAL A 170 11.41 0.57 -23.03
C VAL A 170 10.69 1.61 -22.19
N SER A 171 9.99 2.54 -22.79
CA SER A 171 9.19 3.58 -22.11
C SER A 171 8.02 2.98 -21.34
N VAL A 172 7.30 2.00 -21.89
CA VAL A 172 6.22 1.27 -21.21
C VAL A 172 6.76 0.43 -20.05
N SER A 173 7.88 -0.27 -20.24
CA SER A 173 8.52 -1.06 -19.16
C SER A 173 8.97 -0.17 -18.00
N TYR A 174 9.52 1.03 -18.30
CA TYR A 174 9.89 1.99 -17.27
C TYR A 174 8.69 2.51 -16.49
N THR A 175 7.61 2.89 -17.18
CA THR A 175 6.37 3.33 -16.53
C THR A 175 5.72 2.22 -15.70
N HIS A 176 5.79 0.98 -16.15
CA HIS A 176 5.25 -0.16 -15.41
C HIS A 176 6.08 -0.52 -14.16
N LEU A 177 7.39 -0.27 -14.19
CA LEU A 177 8.28 -0.50 -13.03
C LEU A 177 8.20 0.62 -11.98
N THR A 178 7.79 1.84 -12.40
CA THR A 178 7.71 3.03 -11.52
C THR A 178 6.31 3.27 -10.92
N LEU A 179 5.28 2.59 -11.42
CA LEU A 179 3.90 2.59 -10.90
C LEU A 179 3.69 1.47 -9.88
#